data_da6d40a9856d09a5ab3bbd6de9ed5c44
#
_entry.id   da6d40a9856d09a5ab3bbd6de9ed5c44
#
_cell.length_a   1.000
_cell.length_b   1.000
_cell.length_c   1.000
_cell.angle_alpha   90.00
_cell.angle_beta   90.00
_cell.angle_gamma   90.00
#
_symmetry.space_group_name_H-M   'P 1'
#
loop_
_entity.id
_entity.type
_entity.pdbx_description
1 polymer ?
#
loop_
_entity_poly.entity_id
_entity_poly.type
_entity_poly.pdbx_seq_one_letter_code
_entity_poly.pdbx_strand_id
1 'polypeptide(L)'
;MKDIAIVLGIRPDVIRASKILKLLNNQNQIEFDFIWSGQHYSENMKDIFFNQLDVPKPNFEFSVNKSNDSTIVSSTIENLFNHFENHSYKAAVFLGDTNTVMGSIAAAQHNIPVVHIEGCMRSYDWRMPEEKYRTIIDHLSDRIYAYLESYKLQGLNEGISENVIKVTGNPIVDIINENSRLFESSAQYLDDKVVNLSNDNFVLVTCHRRENILNKDSFKNIISLLNSIDDRNIIFPM
;
A
#
# COMPACT_ATOMS: atom_id res chain seq x y z
N MET A 1 -19.41 -19.57 -1.89
CA MET A 1 -18.12 -19.23 -1.24
C MET A 1 -17.17 -18.85 -2.35
N LYS A 2 -16.66 -17.61 -2.36
CA LYS A 2 -15.65 -17.19 -3.33
C LYS A 2 -14.25 -17.62 -2.89
N ASP A 3 -13.32 -17.61 -3.84
CA ASP A 3 -11.96 -18.04 -3.53
C ASP A 3 -11.20 -16.98 -2.71
N ILE A 4 -11.27 -15.69 -3.09
CA ILE A 4 -10.42 -14.65 -2.52
C ILE A 4 -11.22 -13.37 -2.23
N ALA A 5 -10.98 -12.76 -1.06
CA ALA A 5 -11.26 -11.36 -0.80
C ALA A 5 -9.94 -10.57 -0.90
N ILE A 6 -9.83 -9.57 -1.76
CA ILE A 6 -8.69 -8.65 -1.82
C ILE A 6 -9.08 -7.34 -1.18
N VAL A 7 -8.43 -6.98 -0.08
CA VAL A 7 -8.74 -5.79 0.72
C VAL A 7 -7.64 -4.74 0.54
N LEU A 8 -7.99 -3.62 -0.08
CA LEU A 8 -7.10 -2.48 -0.29
C LEU A 8 -7.74 -1.21 0.26
N GLY A 9 -6.94 -0.21 0.63
CA GLY A 9 -7.47 0.98 1.28
C GLY A 9 -6.94 2.32 0.81
N ILE A 10 -5.80 2.33 0.13
CA ILE A 10 -5.15 3.54 -0.35
C ILE A 10 -4.73 3.41 -1.81
N ARG A 11 -4.53 4.53 -2.48
CA ARG A 11 -4.10 4.56 -3.90
C ARG A 11 -2.83 3.78 -4.19
N PRO A 12 -1.74 3.93 -3.41
CA PRO A 12 -0.54 3.14 -3.64
C PRO A 12 -0.78 1.62 -3.64
N ASP A 13 -1.75 1.14 -2.86
CA ASP A 13 -2.11 -0.28 -2.83
C ASP A 13 -2.69 -0.72 -4.19
N VAL A 14 -3.58 0.10 -4.78
CA VAL A 14 -4.16 -0.19 -6.10
C VAL A 14 -3.06 -0.25 -7.17
N ILE A 15 -2.11 0.69 -7.15
CA ILE A 15 -0.98 0.67 -8.08
C ILE A 15 -0.21 -0.64 -7.91
N ARG A 16 0.21 -0.98 -6.69
CA ARG A 16 0.98 -2.20 -6.39
C ARG A 16 0.23 -3.49 -6.70
N ALA A 17 -1.09 -3.51 -6.51
CA ALA A 17 -1.95 -4.65 -6.79
C ALA A 17 -2.49 -4.69 -8.22
N SER A 18 -2.25 -3.68 -9.06
CA SER A 18 -2.90 -3.53 -10.36
C SER A 18 -2.73 -4.75 -11.27
N LYS A 19 -1.52 -5.30 -11.34
CA LYS A 19 -1.25 -6.51 -12.13
C LYS A 19 -1.98 -7.73 -11.59
N ILE A 20 -2.05 -7.89 -10.28
CA ILE A 20 -2.77 -9.00 -9.63
C ILE A 20 -4.27 -8.88 -9.93
N LEU A 21 -4.84 -7.68 -9.77
CA LEU A 21 -6.26 -7.41 -10.06
C LEU A 21 -6.61 -7.69 -11.52
N LYS A 22 -5.76 -7.25 -12.47
CA LYS A 22 -5.93 -7.54 -13.89
C LYS A 22 -5.88 -9.04 -14.19
N LEU A 23 -4.89 -9.75 -13.65
CA LEU A 23 -4.75 -11.20 -13.85
C LEU A 23 -5.96 -11.96 -13.33
N LEU A 24 -6.48 -11.58 -12.15
CA LEU A 24 -7.67 -12.21 -11.58
C LEU A 24 -8.93 -11.87 -12.37
N ASN A 25 -9.05 -10.64 -12.86
CA ASN A 25 -10.21 -10.22 -13.65
C ASN A 25 -10.25 -10.89 -15.05
N ASN A 26 -9.10 -11.19 -15.63
CA ASN A 26 -8.99 -11.72 -16.98
C ASN A 26 -9.03 -13.26 -17.05
N GLN A 27 -9.12 -13.93 -15.91
CA GLN A 27 -9.21 -15.38 -15.83
C GLN A 27 -10.50 -15.81 -15.10
N ASN A 28 -11.04 -16.97 -15.46
CA ASN A 28 -12.31 -17.48 -14.93
C ASN A 28 -12.14 -18.61 -13.89
N GLN A 29 -10.90 -18.87 -13.44
CA GLN A 29 -10.61 -20.02 -12.57
C GLN A 29 -10.70 -19.66 -11.08
N ILE A 30 -10.57 -18.37 -10.73
CA ILE A 30 -10.58 -17.87 -9.37
C ILE A 30 -11.66 -16.81 -9.24
N GLU A 31 -12.62 -17.06 -8.39
CA GLU A 31 -13.64 -16.07 -8.04
C GLU A 31 -13.13 -15.16 -6.92
N PHE A 32 -13.16 -13.85 -7.12
CA PHE A 32 -12.71 -12.90 -6.11
C PHE A 32 -13.67 -11.75 -5.91
N ASP A 33 -13.56 -11.11 -4.75
CA ASP A 33 -14.10 -9.79 -4.47
C ASP A 33 -12.97 -8.82 -4.20
N PHE A 34 -13.03 -7.67 -4.85
CA PHE A 34 -12.22 -6.54 -4.53
C PHE A 34 -12.98 -5.65 -3.55
N ILE A 35 -12.44 -5.50 -2.34
CA ILE A 35 -13.02 -4.73 -1.23
C ILE A 35 -12.18 -3.49 -1.01
N TRP A 36 -12.82 -2.31 -1.08
CA TRP A 36 -12.21 -1.05 -0.73
C TRP A 36 -12.52 -0.68 0.70
N SER A 37 -11.51 -0.61 1.58
CA SER A 37 -11.71 -0.36 3.01
C SER A 37 -12.16 1.06 3.34
N GLY A 38 -12.06 2.01 2.40
CA GLY A 38 -12.50 3.39 2.58
C GLY A 38 -11.50 4.30 3.30
N GLN A 39 -10.28 3.87 3.55
CA GLN A 39 -9.25 4.71 4.17
C GLN A 39 -8.96 5.99 3.37
N HIS A 40 -8.88 5.89 2.03
CA HIS A 40 -8.83 7.03 1.11
C HIS A 40 -10.10 7.08 0.26
N TYR A 41 -10.76 8.25 0.18
CA TYR A 41 -12.07 8.36 -0.48
C TYR A 41 -12.28 9.61 -1.35
N SER A 42 -11.29 10.42 -1.65
CA SER A 42 -11.54 11.53 -2.58
C SER A 42 -11.91 10.95 -3.96
N GLU A 43 -13.20 11.05 -4.31
CA GLU A 43 -13.80 10.46 -5.53
C GLU A 43 -13.01 10.81 -6.79
N ASN A 44 -12.60 12.06 -6.92
CA ASN A 44 -11.86 12.56 -8.10
C ASN A 44 -10.46 11.95 -8.29
N MET A 45 -9.87 11.36 -7.24
CA MET A 45 -8.53 10.76 -7.32
C MET A 45 -8.54 9.24 -7.35
N LYS A 46 -9.65 8.60 -7.00
CA LYS A 46 -9.80 7.15 -6.97
C LYS A 46 -10.08 6.61 -8.37
N ASP A 47 -11.10 7.15 -9.04
CA ASP A 47 -11.55 6.68 -10.36
C ASP A 47 -10.50 6.89 -11.46
N ILE A 48 -9.68 7.92 -11.36
CA ILE A 48 -8.57 8.16 -12.29
C ILE A 48 -7.61 6.96 -12.30
N PHE A 49 -7.23 6.45 -11.14
CA PHE A 49 -6.29 5.32 -11.06
C PHE A 49 -6.90 4.01 -11.56
N PHE A 50 -8.17 3.74 -11.26
CA PHE A 50 -8.84 2.55 -11.80
C PHE A 50 -8.91 2.59 -13.32
N ASN A 51 -9.23 3.75 -13.89
CA ASN A 51 -9.33 3.91 -15.34
C ASN A 51 -7.95 3.90 -16.03
N GLN A 52 -6.95 4.63 -15.49
CA GLN A 52 -5.62 4.69 -16.09
C GLN A 52 -4.86 3.38 -15.99
N LEU A 53 -5.03 2.65 -14.89
CA LEU A 53 -4.41 1.35 -14.70
C LEU A 53 -5.24 0.20 -15.30
N ASP A 54 -6.44 0.48 -15.83
CA ASP A 54 -7.35 -0.54 -16.38
C ASP A 54 -7.57 -1.70 -15.41
N VAL A 55 -7.89 -1.38 -14.15
CA VAL A 55 -8.19 -2.38 -13.11
C VAL A 55 -9.67 -2.40 -12.77
N PRO A 56 -10.22 -3.55 -12.32
CA PRO A 56 -11.62 -3.63 -11.95
C PRO A 56 -11.94 -2.68 -10.80
N LYS A 57 -13.16 -2.16 -10.79
CA LYS A 57 -13.68 -1.38 -9.66
C LYS A 57 -13.96 -2.31 -8.47
N PRO A 58 -13.94 -1.79 -7.24
CA PRO A 58 -14.31 -2.58 -6.07
C PRO A 58 -15.73 -3.14 -6.17
N ASN A 59 -15.92 -4.38 -5.75
CA ASN A 59 -17.24 -4.99 -5.57
C ASN A 59 -17.93 -4.43 -4.33
N PHE A 60 -17.14 -4.10 -3.31
CA PHE A 60 -17.60 -3.53 -2.05
C PHE A 60 -16.75 -2.34 -1.65
N GLU A 61 -17.41 -1.27 -1.20
CA GLU A 61 -16.77 -0.06 -0.71
C GLU A 61 -17.31 0.28 0.67
N PHE A 62 -16.41 0.41 1.62
CA PHE A 62 -16.76 0.77 2.98
C PHE A 62 -16.47 2.23 3.28
N SER A 63 -17.24 2.78 4.20
CA SER A 63 -16.96 4.07 4.81
C SER A 63 -16.32 3.86 6.18
N VAL A 64 -15.22 4.56 6.44
CA VAL A 64 -14.56 4.53 7.74
C VAL A 64 -14.70 5.88 8.45
N ASN A 65 -14.78 5.85 9.77
CA ASN A 65 -14.75 7.05 10.59
C ASN A 65 -13.32 7.62 10.61
N LYS A 66 -13.14 8.85 10.15
CA LYS A 66 -11.85 9.50 9.96
C LYS A 66 -11.49 10.53 11.03
N SER A 67 -12.16 10.49 12.18
CA SER A 67 -11.89 11.41 13.28
C SER A 67 -10.44 11.34 13.75
N ASN A 68 -9.88 10.13 13.79
CA ASN A 68 -8.49 9.84 14.11
C ASN A 68 -8.08 8.44 13.63
N ASP A 69 -6.80 8.09 13.74
CA ASP A 69 -6.29 6.79 13.27
C ASP A 69 -6.95 5.60 13.99
N SER A 70 -7.26 5.74 15.27
CA SER A 70 -7.92 4.66 16.04
C SER A 70 -9.33 4.37 15.51
N THR A 71 -10.08 5.39 15.13
CA THR A 71 -11.42 5.23 14.56
C THR A 71 -11.38 4.69 13.14
N ILE A 72 -10.33 4.97 12.36
CA ILE A 72 -10.10 4.33 11.05
C ILE A 72 -9.88 2.84 11.23
N VAL A 73 -8.98 2.45 12.14
CA VAL A 73 -8.68 1.04 12.42
C VAL A 73 -9.92 0.30 12.92
N SER A 74 -10.61 0.84 13.94
CA SER A 74 -11.78 0.16 14.54
C SER A 74 -12.92 -0.01 13.53
N SER A 75 -13.23 1.03 12.74
CA SER A 75 -14.28 0.91 11.71
C SER A 75 -13.87 0.02 10.54
N THR A 76 -12.59 -0.09 10.20
CA THR A 76 -12.11 -1.05 9.20
C THR A 76 -12.34 -2.49 9.68
N ILE A 77 -11.98 -2.78 10.94
CA ILE A 77 -12.20 -4.10 11.54
C ILE A 77 -13.71 -4.42 11.58
N GLU A 78 -14.54 -3.48 12.06
CA GLU A 78 -15.99 -3.66 12.19
C GLU A 78 -16.65 -3.89 10.82
N ASN A 79 -16.33 -3.09 9.81
CA ASN A 79 -16.89 -3.24 8.47
C ASN A 79 -16.54 -4.60 7.85
N LEU A 80 -15.27 -5.03 7.99
CA LEU A 80 -14.85 -6.33 7.47
C LEU A 80 -15.43 -7.49 8.29
N PHE A 81 -15.56 -7.34 9.60
CA PHE A 81 -16.23 -8.33 10.43
C PHE A 81 -17.67 -8.56 9.96
N ASN A 82 -18.48 -7.51 9.84
CA ASN A 82 -19.85 -7.57 9.34
C ASN A 82 -19.94 -8.10 7.90
N HIS A 83 -18.96 -7.81 7.06
CA HIS A 83 -18.89 -8.33 5.70
C HIS A 83 -18.66 -9.84 5.70
N PHE A 84 -17.70 -10.32 6.48
CA PHE A 84 -17.36 -11.74 6.55
C PHE A 84 -18.43 -12.61 7.24
N GLU A 85 -19.32 -12.01 8.05
CA GLU A 85 -20.53 -12.73 8.54
C GLU A 85 -21.44 -13.18 7.40
N ASN A 86 -21.50 -12.41 6.31
CA ASN A 86 -22.43 -12.64 5.21
C ASN A 86 -21.75 -13.17 3.93
N HIS A 87 -20.40 -13.16 3.88
CA HIS A 87 -19.64 -13.55 2.70
C HIS A 87 -18.48 -14.48 3.11
N SER A 88 -18.42 -15.64 2.48
CA SER A 88 -17.40 -16.65 2.78
C SER A 88 -16.32 -16.67 1.71
N TYR A 89 -15.05 -16.75 2.13
CA TYR A 89 -13.86 -16.78 1.28
C TYR A 89 -12.91 -17.90 1.71
N LYS A 90 -12.13 -18.43 0.75
CA LYS A 90 -11.05 -19.39 1.05
C LYS A 90 -9.81 -18.68 1.59
N ALA A 91 -9.62 -17.38 1.27
CA ALA A 91 -8.56 -16.54 1.82
C ALA A 91 -8.92 -15.05 1.71
N ALA A 92 -8.38 -14.25 2.63
CA ALA A 92 -8.41 -12.79 2.58
C ALA A 92 -6.98 -12.26 2.36
N VAL A 93 -6.80 -11.47 1.31
CA VAL A 93 -5.51 -10.92 0.88
C VAL A 93 -5.42 -9.46 1.28
N PHE A 94 -4.36 -9.10 1.98
CA PHE A 94 -4.02 -7.74 2.38
C PHE A 94 -2.65 -7.36 1.80
N LEU A 95 -2.42 -6.07 1.57
CA LEU A 95 -1.19 -5.57 0.99
C LEU A 95 -0.64 -4.40 1.82
N GLY A 96 0.66 -4.46 2.13
CA GLY A 96 1.38 -3.37 2.79
C GLY A 96 1.15 -3.29 4.30
N ASP A 97 1.14 -2.07 4.81
CA ASP A 97 1.26 -1.81 6.27
C ASP A 97 0.37 -0.65 6.75
N THR A 98 -0.64 -0.28 5.98
CA THR A 98 -1.57 0.79 6.33
C THR A 98 -2.63 0.34 7.34
N ASN A 99 -3.47 1.28 7.83
CA ASN A 99 -4.56 0.94 8.73
C ASN A 99 -5.48 -0.19 8.20
N THR A 100 -5.54 -0.37 6.88
CA THR A 100 -6.35 -1.40 6.21
C THR A 100 -5.96 -2.81 6.62
N VAL A 101 -4.66 -3.08 6.84
CA VAL A 101 -4.21 -4.44 7.18
C VAL A 101 -4.70 -4.90 8.56
N MET A 102 -5.11 -3.97 9.43
CA MET A 102 -5.72 -4.32 10.71
C MET A 102 -7.07 -5.03 10.55
N GLY A 103 -7.69 -4.92 9.38
CA GLY A 103 -8.87 -5.71 9.02
C GLY A 103 -8.61 -7.21 8.94
N SER A 104 -7.35 -7.66 8.91
CA SER A 104 -6.97 -9.07 8.99
C SER A 104 -7.43 -9.74 10.29
N ILE A 105 -7.61 -8.97 11.36
CA ILE A 105 -8.17 -9.44 12.62
C ILE A 105 -9.59 -9.96 12.40
N ALA A 106 -10.41 -9.28 11.59
CA ALA A 106 -11.76 -9.72 11.26
C ALA A 106 -11.74 -11.03 10.45
N ALA A 107 -10.84 -11.18 9.48
CA ALA A 107 -10.67 -12.43 8.74
C ALA A 107 -10.30 -13.59 9.67
N ALA A 108 -9.34 -13.39 10.58
CA ALA A 108 -8.93 -14.39 11.54
C ALA A 108 -10.06 -14.80 12.48
N GLN A 109 -10.91 -13.87 12.94
CA GLN A 109 -12.08 -14.16 13.77
C GLN A 109 -13.13 -15.04 13.06
N HIS A 110 -13.21 -14.93 11.72
CA HIS A 110 -14.08 -15.77 10.88
C HIS A 110 -13.39 -17.05 10.37
N ASN A 111 -12.18 -17.37 10.85
CA ASN A 111 -11.36 -18.49 10.39
C ASN A 111 -11.10 -18.44 8.86
N ILE A 112 -11.01 -17.25 8.28
CA ILE A 112 -10.63 -17.03 6.90
C ILE A 112 -9.10 -16.90 6.88
N PRO A 113 -8.37 -17.77 6.14
CA PRO A 113 -6.93 -17.70 6.03
C PRO A 113 -6.44 -16.32 5.55
N VAL A 114 -5.47 -15.76 6.25
CA VAL A 114 -4.89 -14.44 5.96
C VAL A 114 -3.67 -14.57 5.07
N VAL A 115 -3.66 -13.83 3.97
CA VAL A 115 -2.53 -13.72 3.05
C VAL A 115 -2.01 -12.29 3.07
N HIS A 116 -0.72 -12.11 3.37
CA HIS A 116 -0.08 -10.80 3.40
C HIS A 116 0.92 -10.66 2.25
N ILE A 117 0.74 -9.63 1.43
CA ILE A 117 1.68 -9.23 0.37
C ILE A 117 2.50 -8.03 0.88
N GLU A 118 3.80 -8.03 0.65
CA GLU A 118 4.79 -7.07 1.19
C GLU A 118 5.15 -7.38 2.66
N GLY A 119 5.09 -8.65 3.04
CA GLY A 119 5.35 -9.04 4.42
C GLY A 119 6.82 -9.14 4.78
N CYS A 120 7.06 -9.21 6.08
CA CYS A 120 8.37 -9.36 6.73
C CYS A 120 9.33 -8.19 6.53
N MET A 121 8.90 -7.07 5.94
CA MET A 121 9.70 -5.86 5.88
C MET A 121 9.76 -5.22 7.27
N ARG A 122 10.95 -4.75 7.70
CA ARG A 122 11.15 -4.09 8.99
C ARG A 122 12.00 -2.85 8.85
N SER A 123 11.58 -1.78 9.52
CA SER A 123 12.37 -0.57 9.76
C SER A 123 12.97 -0.57 11.18
N TYR A 124 12.39 -1.38 12.07
CA TYR A 124 12.69 -1.41 13.52
C TYR A 124 12.46 -0.05 14.21
N ASP A 125 11.79 0.89 13.53
CA ASP A 125 11.41 2.16 14.12
C ASP A 125 10.02 2.06 14.75
N TRP A 126 9.98 1.71 16.02
CA TRP A 126 8.75 1.48 16.78
C TRP A 126 7.91 2.75 17.01
N ARG A 127 8.40 3.93 16.58
CA ARG A 127 7.62 5.19 16.56
C ARG A 127 6.60 5.20 15.42
N MET A 128 6.83 4.40 14.36
CA MET A 128 5.95 4.28 13.21
C MET A 128 4.78 3.34 13.52
N PRO A 129 3.52 3.77 13.38
CA PRO A 129 2.36 2.88 13.47
C PRO A 129 2.43 1.73 12.44
N GLU A 130 2.92 2.01 11.24
CA GLU A 130 3.06 1.05 10.15
C GLU A 130 3.97 -0.12 10.53
N GLU A 131 5.04 0.14 11.30
CA GLU A 131 5.92 -0.92 11.79
C GLU A 131 5.19 -1.90 12.70
N LYS A 132 4.29 -1.39 13.53
CA LYS A 132 3.45 -2.21 14.41
C LYS A 132 2.41 -3.00 13.61
N TYR A 133 1.77 -2.36 12.64
CA TYR A 133 0.74 -2.99 11.81
C TYR A 133 1.31 -4.13 10.98
N ARG A 134 2.46 -3.93 10.31
CA ARG A 134 3.10 -5.00 9.54
C ARG A 134 3.54 -6.16 10.41
N THR A 135 4.04 -5.89 11.62
CA THR A 135 4.40 -6.93 12.58
C THR A 135 3.18 -7.74 12.98
N ILE A 136 2.05 -7.10 13.29
CA ILE A 136 0.80 -7.77 13.66
C ILE A 136 0.31 -8.68 12.53
N ILE A 137 0.18 -8.15 11.31
CA ILE A 137 -0.36 -8.93 10.20
C ILE A 137 0.58 -10.06 9.79
N ASP A 138 1.89 -9.87 9.84
CA ASP A 138 2.85 -10.94 9.53
C ASP A 138 2.67 -12.15 10.46
N HIS A 139 2.54 -11.89 11.78
CA HIS A 139 2.32 -12.95 12.76
C HIS A 139 0.91 -13.55 12.75
N LEU A 140 -0.05 -12.86 12.12
CA LEU A 140 -1.43 -13.33 11.95
C LEU A 140 -1.62 -14.12 10.65
N SER A 141 -0.66 -14.05 9.73
CA SER A 141 -0.82 -14.56 8.37
C SER A 141 -0.55 -16.05 8.25
N ASP A 142 -1.40 -16.75 7.47
CA ASP A 142 -1.22 -18.14 7.05
C ASP A 142 -0.26 -18.24 5.84
N ARG A 143 -0.14 -17.15 5.06
CA ARG A 143 0.79 -17.05 3.94
C ARG A 143 1.31 -15.63 3.80
N ILE A 144 2.61 -15.50 3.62
CA ILE A 144 3.31 -14.22 3.42
C ILE A 144 4.07 -14.24 2.10
N TYR A 145 3.90 -13.19 1.31
CA TYR A 145 4.69 -12.93 0.12
C TYR A 145 5.66 -11.78 0.40
N ALA A 146 6.92 -12.14 0.62
CA ALA A 146 8.00 -11.19 0.85
C ALA A 146 8.65 -10.76 -0.47
N TYR A 147 9.14 -9.54 -0.56
CA TYR A 147 9.77 -9.03 -1.77
C TYR A 147 11.23 -9.48 -1.92
N LEU A 148 11.95 -9.64 -0.82
CA LEU A 148 13.38 -9.93 -0.80
C LEU A 148 13.69 -11.09 0.15
N GLU A 149 14.79 -11.80 -0.12
CA GLU A 149 15.30 -12.83 0.77
C GLU A 149 15.67 -12.26 2.15
N SER A 150 16.18 -11.02 2.22
CA SER A 150 16.44 -10.34 3.47
C SER A 150 15.19 -10.15 4.32
N TYR A 151 14.04 -9.91 3.72
CA TYR A 151 12.76 -9.81 4.43
C TYR A 151 12.29 -11.17 4.93
N LYS A 152 12.46 -12.24 4.13
CA LYS A 152 12.21 -13.59 4.60
C LYS A 152 13.07 -13.90 5.84
N LEU A 153 14.36 -13.56 5.84
CA LEU A 153 15.24 -13.76 6.98
C LEU A 153 14.77 -12.98 8.22
N GLN A 154 14.24 -11.76 8.05
CA GLN A 154 13.66 -11.00 9.16
C GLN A 154 12.48 -11.76 9.79
N GLY A 155 11.53 -12.24 8.96
CA GLY A 155 10.41 -13.03 9.46
C GLY A 155 10.83 -14.31 10.17
N LEU A 156 11.82 -15.04 9.63
CA LEU A 156 12.37 -16.24 10.28
C LEU A 156 12.99 -15.92 11.64
N ASN A 157 13.73 -14.81 11.76
CA ASN A 157 14.32 -14.37 13.02
C ASN A 157 13.28 -13.99 14.07
N GLU A 158 12.08 -13.58 13.64
CA GLU A 158 10.94 -13.30 14.51
C GLU A 158 10.10 -14.55 14.85
N GLY A 159 10.50 -15.72 14.36
CA GLY A 159 9.86 -16.99 14.66
C GLY A 159 8.71 -17.37 13.71
N ILE A 160 8.52 -16.64 12.60
CA ILE A 160 7.56 -17.03 11.57
C ILE A 160 8.11 -18.26 10.84
N SER A 161 7.26 -19.27 10.64
CA SER A 161 7.66 -20.54 10.02
C SER A 161 8.03 -20.35 8.53
N GLU A 162 9.10 -21.03 8.09
CA GLU A 162 9.59 -20.92 6.72
C GLU A 162 8.56 -21.27 5.65
N ASN A 163 7.71 -22.26 5.92
CA ASN A 163 6.66 -22.68 4.99
C ASN A 163 5.55 -21.64 4.80
N VAL A 164 5.45 -20.64 5.68
CA VAL A 164 4.50 -19.53 5.58
C VAL A 164 5.02 -18.47 4.61
N ILE A 165 6.34 -18.25 4.54
CA ILE A 165 6.96 -17.17 3.80
C ILE A 165 7.43 -17.62 2.41
N LYS A 166 7.01 -16.91 1.36
CA LYS A 166 7.49 -17.09 -0.01
C LYS A 166 8.05 -15.78 -0.56
N VAL A 167 9.25 -15.80 -1.12
CA VAL A 167 9.84 -14.63 -1.79
C VAL A 167 9.38 -14.60 -3.25
N THR A 168 8.87 -13.46 -3.70
CA THR A 168 8.28 -13.30 -5.04
C THR A 168 8.82 -12.11 -5.84
N GLY A 169 9.63 -11.25 -5.23
CA GLY A 169 9.99 -9.95 -5.81
C GLY A 169 8.94 -8.87 -5.55
N ASN A 170 9.27 -7.64 -5.93
CA ASN A 170 8.39 -6.49 -5.74
C ASN A 170 7.53 -6.25 -6.99
N PRO A 171 6.20 -6.35 -6.92
CA PRO A 171 5.31 -6.15 -8.06
C PRO A 171 5.46 -4.78 -8.75
N ILE A 172 5.93 -3.76 -8.02
CA ILE A 172 6.13 -2.42 -8.58
C ILE A 172 7.10 -2.41 -9.76
N VAL A 173 8.08 -3.31 -9.78
CA VAL A 173 9.04 -3.44 -10.87
C VAL A 173 8.34 -3.82 -12.17
N ASP A 174 7.45 -4.79 -12.11
CA ASP A 174 6.66 -5.20 -13.27
C ASP A 174 5.76 -4.06 -13.77
N ILE A 175 5.14 -3.34 -12.84
CA ILE A 175 4.22 -2.23 -13.15
C ILE A 175 4.98 -1.08 -13.82
N ILE A 176 6.18 -0.73 -13.34
CA ILE A 176 7.03 0.28 -13.96
C ILE A 176 7.42 -0.15 -15.38
N ASN A 177 7.84 -1.40 -15.56
CA ASN A 177 8.22 -1.90 -16.88
C ASN A 177 7.06 -1.91 -17.87
N GLU A 178 5.88 -2.35 -17.47
CA GLU A 178 4.67 -2.38 -18.30
C GLU A 178 4.19 -0.98 -18.69
N ASN A 179 4.42 0.02 -17.84
CA ASN A 179 3.99 1.40 -18.06
C ASN A 179 5.13 2.34 -18.47
N SER A 180 6.28 1.83 -18.88
CA SER A 180 7.46 2.63 -19.26
C SER A 180 7.15 3.74 -20.29
N ARG A 181 6.30 3.43 -21.29
CA ARG A 181 5.86 4.40 -22.31
C ARG A 181 5.08 5.59 -21.73
N LEU A 182 4.33 5.38 -20.64
CA LEU A 182 3.64 6.47 -19.95
C LEU A 182 4.62 7.42 -19.28
N PHE A 183 5.73 6.90 -18.77
CA PHE A 183 6.77 7.75 -18.19
C PHE A 183 7.52 8.56 -19.25
N GLU A 184 7.78 7.99 -20.43
CA GLU A 184 8.40 8.71 -21.56
C GLU A 184 7.54 9.88 -22.03
N SER A 185 6.21 9.75 -21.98
CA SER A 185 5.27 10.80 -22.37
C SER A 185 4.81 11.71 -21.22
N SER A 186 5.33 11.50 -20.01
CA SER A 186 4.82 12.15 -18.79
C SER A 186 5.08 13.68 -18.75
N ALA A 187 6.07 14.18 -19.48
CA ALA A 187 6.39 15.60 -19.50
C ALA A 187 5.18 16.47 -19.90
N GLN A 188 4.27 15.97 -20.75
CA GLN A 188 3.05 16.68 -21.16
C GLN A 188 2.06 16.93 -20.02
N TYR A 189 2.20 16.24 -18.88
CA TYR A 189 1.34 16.38 -17.70
C TYR A 189 1.99 17.22 -16.60
N LEU A 190 3.23 17.68 -16.80
CA LEU A 190 3.94 18.52 -15.87
C LEU A 190 3.76 20.01 -16.26
N ASP A 191 3.80 20.87 -15.26
CA ASP A 191 3.88 22.32 -15.47
C ASP A 191 5.19 22.65 -16.23
N ASP A 192 5.10 23.54 -17.22
CA ASP A 192 6.24 23.97 -18.04
C ASP A 192 7.43 24.42 -17.18
N LYS A 193 7.16 25.05 -16.04
CA LYS A 193 8.20 25.48 -15.10
C LYS A 193 8.94 24.28 -14.51
N VAL A 194 8.25 23.18 -14.19
CA VAL A 194 8.88 21.95 -13.67
C VAL A 194 9.69 21.29 -14.78
N VAL A 195 9.16 21.23 -16.01
CA VAL A 195 9.89 20.69 -17.17
C VAL A 195 11.18 21.48 -17.40
N ASN A 196 11.11 22.81 -17.38
CA ASN A 196 12.28 23.67 -17.57
C ASN A 196 13.34 23.47 -16.47
N LEU A 197 12.89 23.35 -15.20
CA LEU A 197 13.80 23.08 -14.07
C LEU A 197 14.46 21.69 -14.14
N SER A 198 13.80 20.72 -14.76
CA SER A 198 14.33 19.36 -14.90
C SER A 198 15.31 19.17 -16.05
N ASN A 199 15.47 20.18 -16.93
CA ASN A 199 16.46 20.14 -18.02
C ASN A 199 17.89 20.33 -17.52
N ASP A 200 18.07 20.94 -16.36
CA ASP A 200 19.36 21.09 -15.67
C ASP A 200 19.53 20.03 -14.57
N ASN A 201 20.67 20.03 -13.92
CA ASN A 201 20.88 19.22 -12.73
C ASN A 201 19.90 19.62 -11.62
N PHE A 202 19.14 18.67 -11.11
CA PHE A 202 18.20 18.92 -10.04
C PHE A 202 18.26 17.87 -8.92
N VAL A 203 17.74 18.25 -7.76
CA VAL A 203 17.48 17.35 -6.64
C VAL A 203 15.97 17.16 -6.51
N LEU A 204 15.50 15.93 -6.61
CA LEU A 204 14.10 15.59 -6.32
C LEU A 204 13.98 15.31 -4.83
N VAL A 205 13.10 16.05 -4.16
CA VAL A 205 12.89 15.92 -2.71
C VAL A 205 11.54 15.33 -2.43
N THR A 206 11.47 14.38 -1.51
CA THR A 206 10.23 13.92 -0.91
C THR A 206 10.37 13.91 0.60
N CYS A 207 9.43 14.54 1.31
CA CYS A 207 9.42 14.61 2.76
C CYS A 207 7.97 14.69 3.26
N HIS A 208 7.40 13.56 3.67
CA HIS A 208 6.00 13.47 4.08
C HIS A 208 5.80 12.68 5.39
N ARG A 209 6.86 12.21 6.03
CA ARG A 209 6.75 11.49 7.31
C ARG A 209 6.36 12.44 8.44
N ARG A 210 5.38 12.03 9.24
CA ARG A 210 4.84 12.84 10.34
C ARG A 210 5.91 13.30 11.34
N GLU A 211 6.82 12.42 11.72
CA GLU A 211 7.93 12.71 12.63
C GLU A 211 8.86 13.80 12.13
N ASN A 212 8.97 13.97 10.81
CA ASN A 212 9.79 15.01 10.21
C ASN A 212 9.01 16.33 10.04
N ILE A 213 7.73 16.26 9.68
CA ILE A 213 6.92 17.44 9.35
C ILE A 213 6.36 18.09 10.63
N LEU A 214 5.91 17.28 11.60
CA LEU A 214 5.29 17.80 12.83
C LEU A 214 6.31 18.26 13.87
N ASN A 215 7.55 17.79 13.79
CA ASN A 215 8.62 18.24 14.64
C ASN A 215 9.27 19.50 14.03
N LYS A 216 9.08 20.65 14.70
CA LYS A 216 9.58 21.94 14.19
C LYS A 216 11.09 21.98 13.97
N ASP A 217 11.87 21.31 14.80
CA ASP A 217 13.33 21.33 14.69
C ASP A 217 13.80 20.42 13.54
N SER A 218 13.21 19.22 13.40
CA SER A 218 13.44 18.35 12.25
C SER A 218 13.09 19.05 10.94
N PHE A 219 11.93 19.71 10.88
CA PHE A 219 11.49 20.42 9.69
C PHE A 219 12.42 21.62 9.35
N LYS A 220 12.84 22.40 10.35
CA LYS A 220 13.83 23.48 10.17
C LYS A 220 15.15 22.96 9.61
N ASN A 221 15.64 21.82 10.11
CA ASN A 221 16.87 21.23 9.64
C ASN A 221 16.75 20.80 8.17
N ILE A 222 15.61 20.24 7.75
CA ILE A 222 15.33 19.88 6.35
C ILE A 222 15.36 21.13 5.47
N ILE A 223 14.63 22.19 5.88
CA ILE A 223 14.61 23.46 5.13
C ILE A 223 16.00 24.08 5.07
N SER A 224 16.76 24.06 6.16
CA SER A 224 18.13 24.57 6.19
C SER A 224 19.04 23.79 5.23
N LEU A 225 18.92 22.46 5.17
CA LEU A 225 19.65 21.63 4.24
C LEU A 225 19.28 21.99 2.80
N LEU A 226 18.00 22.10 2.48
CA LEU A 226 17.55 22.46 1.13
C LEU A 226 18.07 23.85 0.72
N ASN A 227 18.02 24.82 1.61
CA ASN A 227 18.54 26.16 1.35
C ASN A 227 20.06 26.24 1.23
N SER A 228 20.79 25.20 1.62
CA SER A 228 22.25 25.13 1.43
C SER A 228 22.67 24.56 0.06
N ILE A 229 21.71 24.09 -0.72
CA ILE A 229 21.95 23.61 -2.10
C ILE A 229 21.81 24.81 -3.04
N ASP A 230 22.92 25.29 -3.55
CA ASP A 230 23.00 26.48 -4.42
C ASP A 230 23.47 26.17 -5.85
N ASP A 231 23.95 24.92 -6.09
CA ASP A 231 24.54 24.49 -7.35
C ASP A 231 23.55 23.81 -8.32
N ARG A 232 22.28 23.60 -7.88
CA ARG A 232 21.28 22.91 -8.70
C ARG A 232 19.84 23.26 -8.30
N ASN A 233 18.92 22.98 -9.21
CA ASN A 233 17.48 23.17 -8.96
C ASN A 233 16.96 22.17 -7.93
N ILE A 234 15.96 22.59 -7.14
CA ILE A 234 15.23 21.72 -6.21
C ILE A 234 13.81 21.57 -6.70
N ILE A 235 13.37 20.34 -6.90
CA ILE A 235 11.99 19.99 -7.21
C ILE A 235 11.41 19.26 -6.00
N PHE A 236 10.45 19.88 -5.34
CA PHE A 236 9.81 19.36 -4.14
C PHE A 236 8.29 19.29 -4.35
N PRO A 237 7.77 18.14 -4.83
CA PRO A 237 6.33 17.92 -4.93
C PRO A 237 5.69 17.92 -3.54
N MET A 238 4.65 18.71 -3.35
CA MET A 238 3.91 18.85 -2.08
C MET A 238 2.46 18.37 -2.23
#